data_f41a8686e918cda29cc1552691395c46
#
_entry.id   f41a8686e918cda29cc1552691395c46
#
_cell.length_a   1.000
_cell.length_b   1.000
_cell.length_c   1.000
_cell.angle_alpha   90.00
_cell.angle_beta   90.00
_cell.angle_gamma   90.00
#
_symmetry.space_group_name_H-M   'P 1'
#
loop_
_entity.id
_entity.type
_entity.pdbx_description
1 polymer ?
#
loop_
_entity_poly.entity_id
_entity_poly.type
_entity_poly.pdbx_seq_one_letter_code
_entity_poly.pdbx_strand_id
1 'polypeptide(L)'
;MCGALTKLNQTELETIKQILTLRYSTNLHILSPKLLPANFHEKQIDEPENFVEKSIRETISQEIGTNTGKIGISLSSGIDSTLILALLREEYPSNEIESISVKFSESTDETDASQKISEKFQTNHHILEIDNFLEELPKAISIVKQPFWDLHWYYLVKKMKDLTNVFLSGDGGDELFGGYTFRYKKFIELTAENSTTREKIIAYIDCHERDWVPDQEKLFHPENKFLWDDIYKILEPYFDNSLSPLTQVFLADYNGKLLHNMQPLYSSIHKHFDIQNIAPIQNKRLLQFSCEIPNRLKYDSDTNSGKILLARLLEKFNVKHLVSLKKQGFSVNTINMWKSYGKDIFLYYFDKSRLLEDKIINSDWIKQYASKDDLNVRYVNKLLGLLALEIWYRLSVTNDMDAHEKLQK
;
A
#
# COMPACT_ATOMS: atom_id res chain seq x y z
N MET A 1 27.41 29.17 -16.42
CA MET A 1 27.70 28.91 -15.00
C MET A 1 27.25 27.51 -14.71
N CYS A 2 28.18 26.55 -14.60
CA CYS A 2 27.86 25.20 -14.16
C CYS A 2 27.46 25.27 -12.69
N GLY A 3 26.15 25.20 -12.42
CA GLY A 3 25.69 24.99 -11.06
C GLY A 3 26.21 23.65 -10.55
N ALA A 4 26.82 23.66 -9.38
CA ALA A 4 27.23 22.45 -8.70
C ALA A 4 25.98 21.56 -8.55
N LEU A 5 26.00 20.39 -9.20
CA LEU A 5 24.97 19.36 -9.04
C LEU A 5 24.90 19.03 -7.55
N THR A 6 23.77 19.27 -6.95
CA THR A 6 23.51 18.94 -5.54
C THR A 6 23.49 17.43 -5.42
N LYS A 7 24.60 16.84 -4.98
CA LYS A 7 24.65 15.42 -4.62
C LYS A 7 23.73 15.17 -3.44
N LEU A 8 23.04 14.02 -3.44
CA LEU A 8 22.26 13.55 -2.30
C LEU A 8 23.15 13.51 -1.05
N ASN A 9 22.61 13.95 0.06
CA ASN A 9 23.26 13.74 1.35
C ASN A 9 23.08 12.29 1.82
N GLN A 10 23.81 11.90 2.86
CA GLN A 10 23.81 10.52 3.38
C GLN A 10 22.40 10.04 3.79
N THR A 11 21.61 10.89 4.44
CA THR A 11 20.25 10.57 4.89
C THR A 11 19.30 10.35 3.71
N GLU A 12 19.39 11.14 2.65
CA GLU A 12 18.61 10.95 1.44
C GLU A 12 18.98 9.64 0.73
N LEU A 13 20.26 9.32 0.66
CA LEU A 13 20.72 8.05 0.09
C LEU A 13 20.21 6.83 0.89
N GLU A 14 20.25 6.90 2.22
CA GLU A 14 19.69 5.87 3.09
C GLU A 14 18.17 5.75 2.90
N THR A 15 17.45 6.86 2.79
CA THR A 15 16.02 6.90 2.49
C THR A 15 15.71 6.19 1.17
N ILE A 16 16.49 6.46 0.11
CA ILE A 16 16.34 5.79 -1.19
C ILE A 16 16.58 4.29 -1.07
N LYS A 17 17.64 3.86 -0.36
CA LYS A 17 17.92 2.43 -0.15
C LYS A 17 16.76 1.72 0.56
N GLN A 18 16.18 2.36 1.58
CA GLN A 18 15.03 1.84 2.31
C GLN A 18 13.79 1.74 1.39
N ILE A 19 13.45 2.79 0.65
CA ILE A 19 12.30 2.79 -0.27
C ILE A 19 12.46 1.71 -1.35
N LEU A 20 13.64 1.58 -1.95
CA LEU A 20 13.90 0.56 -2.96
C LEU A 20 13.99 -0.87 -2.41
N THR A 21 13.95 -1.07 -1.08
CA THR A 21 14.03 -2.39 -0.45
C THR A 21 12.75 -2.76 0.30
N LEU A 22 12.15 -1.81 1.01
CA LEU A 22 10.98 -2.00 1.88
C LEU A 22 9.72 -1.32 1.34
N ARG A 23 9.84 -0.47 0.31
CA ARG A 23 8.83 0.45 -0.21
C ARG A 23 8.44 1.58 0.75
N TYR A 24 9.18 1.77 1.82
CA TYR A 24 9.03 2.88 2.76
C TYR A 24 10.37 3.26 3.38
N SER A 25 10.43 4.41 4.04
CA SER A 25 11.58 4.80 4.83
C SER A 25 11.15 5.27 6.22
N THR A 26 11.89 4.82 7.23
CA THR A 26 11.68 5.25 8.63
C THR A 26 12.20 6.65 8.90
N ASN A 27 12.91 7.27 7.96
CA ASN A 27 13.34 8.67 8.01
C ASN A 27 12.21 9.66 7.67
N LEU A 28 11.08 9.15 7.14
CA LEU A 28 9.95 9.98 6.78
C LEU A 28 9.01 10.20 7.96
N HIS A 29 8.31 11.34 7.95
CA HIS A 29 7.33 11.68 8.98
C HIS A 29 6.15 10.71 8.99
N ILE A 30 5.68 10.34 10.19
CA ILE A 30 4.50 9.50 10.40
C ILE A 30 3.34 10.33 10.95
N LEU A 31 2.10 9.95 10.61
CA LEU A 31 0.90 10.67 11.01
C LEU A 31 0.23 10.07 12.26
N SER A 32 0.51 8.80 12.56
CA SER A 32 -0.07 8.06 13.68
C SER A 32 1.04 7.53 14.59
N PRO A 33 0.76 7.25 15.88
CA PRO A 33 1.76 6.72 16.80
C PRO A 33 2.20 5.30 16.40
N LYS A 34 3.47 4.99 16.63
CA LYS A 34 3.99 3.62 16.51
C LYS A 34 3.39 2.71 17.57
N LEU A 35 3.12 1.47 17.20
CA LEU A 35 2.87 0.40 18.14
C LEU A 35 4.19 -0.11 18.73
N LEU A 36 4.14 -0.44 20.01
CA LEU A 36 5.23 -1.07 20.73
C LEU A 36 4.84 -2.52 21.10
N PRO A 37 5.79 -3.41 21.35
CA PRO A 37 5.49 -4.76 21.83
C PRO A 37 4.58 -4.78 23.06
N ALA A 38 4.74 -3.79 23.97
CA ALA A 38 3.93 -3.64 25.17
C ALA A 38 2.44 -3.31 24.92
N ASN A 39 2.07 -2.90 23.70
CA ASN A 39 0.66 -2.67 23.34
C ASN A 39 -0.09 -3.99 23.10
N PHE A 40 0.63 -5.08 22.79
CA PHE A 40 0.05 -6.37 22.47
C PHE A 40 -0.11 -7.22 23.74
N HIS A 41 -1.34 -7.39 24.19
CA HIS A 41 -1.71 -8.22 25.31
C HIS A 41 -3.10 -8.81 25.05
N GLU A 42 -3.15 -10.11 24.77
CA GLU A 42 -4.40 -10.77 24.47
C GLU A 42 -5.36 -10.73 25.67
N LYS A 43 -6.60 -10.37 25.40
CA LYS A 43 -7.71 -10.37 26.34
C LYS A 43 -8.84 -11.24 25.81
N GLN A 44 -9.58 -11.83 26.72
CA GLN A 44 -10.89 -12.37 26.38
C GLN A 44 -11.86 -11.20 26.22
N ILE A 45 -12.45 -11.09 25.04
CA ILE A 45 -13.40 -10.02 24.71
C ILE A 45 -14.72 -10.70 24.34
N ASP A 46 -15.76 -10.34 25.08
CA ASP A 46 -17.11 -10.77 24.76
C ASP A 46 -17.65 -9.97 23.57
N GLU A 47 -18.27 -10.66 22.63
CA GLU A 47 -18.89 -10.10 21.43
C GLU A 47 -17.93 -9.17 20.64
N PRO A 48 -16.75 -9.63 20.24
CA PRO A 48 -15.74 -8.79 19.57
C PRO A 48 -16.25 -8.17 18.26
N GLU A 49 -17.18 -8.84 17.56
CA GLU A 49 -17.83 -8.33 16.36
C GLU A 49 -18.64 -7.05 16.65
N ASN A 50 -19.37 -7.01 17.77
CA ASN A 50 -20.18 -5.83 18.15
C ASN A 50 -19.29 -4.63 18.46
N PHE A 51 -18.13 -4.87 19.08
CA PHE A 51 -17.16 -3.80 19.35
C PHE A 51 -16.62 -3.19 18.03
N VAL A 52 -16.25 -4.05 17.06
CA VAL A 52 -15.74 -3.60 15.76
C VAL A 52 -16.82 -2.83 15.01
N GLU A 53 -18.03 -3.38 14.90
CA GLU A 53 -19.14 -2.72 14.21
C GLU A 53 -19.45 -1.34 14.82
N LYS A 54 -19.61 -1.27 16.14
CA LYS A 54 -19.87 -0.02 16.86
C LYS A 54 -18.77 1.01 16.61
N SER A 55 -17.50 0.59 16.67
CA SER A 55 -16.37 1.51 16.47
C SER A 55 -16.31 2.06 15.05
N ILE A 56 -16.64 1.25 14.03
CA ILE A 56 -16.70 1.71 12.63
C ILE A 56 -17.86 2.70 12.47
N ARG A 57 -19.08 2.37 12.95
CA ARG A 57 -20.26 3.25 12.87
C ARG A 57 -20.02 4.59 13.55
N GLU A 58 -19.48 4.58 14.77
CA GLU A 58 -19.16 5.81 15.50
C GLU A 58 -18.16 6.68 14.72
N THR A 59 -17.14 6.09 14.10
CA THR A 59 -16.19 6.83 13.26
C THR A 59 -16.87 7.42 12.03
N ILE A 60 -17.68 6.64 11.31
CA ILE A 60 -18.44 7.11 10.14
C ILE A 60 -19.32 8.30 10.55
N SER A 61 -20.11 8.15 11.64
CA SER A 61 -21.03 9.19 12.10
C SER A 61 -20.31 10.45 12.60
N GLN A 62 -19.17 10.31 13.27
CA GLN A 62 -18.36 11.45 13.75
C GLN A 62 -17.72 12.24 12.61
N GLU A 63 -17.15 11.53 11.62
CA GLU A 63 -16.41 12.16 10.53
C GLU A 63 -17.33 12.76 9.46
N ILE A 64 -18.46 12.13 9.16
CA ILE A 64 -19.43 12.64 8.19
C ILE A 64 -20.41 13.62 8.84
N GLY A 65 -20.82 13.37 10.10
CA GLY A 65 -21.74 14.20 10.83
C GLY A 65 -23.10 14.32 10.13
N THR A 66 -23.62 15.55 10.05
CA THR A 66 -24.90 15.87 9.43
C THR A 66 -24.77 16.21 7.94
N ASN A 67 -23.72 15.74 7.28
CA ASN A 67 -23.51 15.99 5.86
C ASN A 67 -24.67 15.42 5.03
N THR A 68 -25.37 16.28 4.32
CA THR A 68 -26.46 15.92 3.40
C THR A 68 -26.00 15.79 1.95
N GLY A 69 -24.73 16.00 1.69
CA GLY A 69 -24.13 15.88 0.35
C GLY A 69 -23.87 14.44 -0.06
N LYS A 70 -23.22 14.30 -1.19
CA LYS A 70 -22.77 13.02 -1.72
C LYS A 70 -21.61 12.48 -0.88
N ILE A 71 -21.58 11.17 -0.68
CA ILE A 71 -20.53 10.48 0.06
C ILE A 71 -19.82 9.50 -0.87
N GLY A 72 -18.51 9.63 -1.01
CA GLY A 72 -17.68 8.78 -1.84
C GLY A 72 -17.14 7.56 -1.09
N ILE A 73 -16.97 6.44 -1.79
CA ILE A 73 -16.31 5.24 -1.25
C ILE A 73 -15.52 4.50 -2.32
N SER A 74 -14.29 4.09 -1.99
CA SER A 74 -13.54 3.15 -2.80
C SER A 74 -14.15 1.74 -2.62
N LEU A 75 -14.60 1.13 -3.70
CA LEU A 75 -15.27 -0.16 -3.68
C LEU A 75 -14.47 -1.18 -4.50
N SER A 76 -13.77 -2.06 -3.81
CA SER A 76 -13.28 -3.31 -4.38
C SER A 76 -14.28 -4.43 -4.07
N SER A 77 -14.08 -5.60 -4.62
CA SER A 77 -14.85 -6.79 -4.21
C SER A 77 -14.35 -7.40 -2.88
N GLY A 78 -13.53 -6.67 -2.12
CA GLY A 78 -12.94 -7.13 -0.86
C GLY A 78 -13.84 -6.97 0.35
N ILE A 79 -13.52 -7.69 1.43
CA ILE A 79 -14.25 -7.67 2.71
C ILE A 79 -14.34 -6.26 3.28
N ASP A 80 -13.23 -5.53 3.34
CA ASP A 80 -13.15 -4.24 4.05
C ASP A 80 -14.03 -3.18 3.42
N SER A 81 -13.86 -2.93 2.11
CA SER A 81 -14.63 -1.93 1.38
C SER A 81 -16.12 -2.26 1.35
N THR A 82 -16.46 -3.55 1.24
CA THR A 82 -17.86 -4.00 1.25
C THR A 82 -18.49 -3.82 2.62
N LEU A 83 -17.77 -4.13 3.72
CA LEU A 83 -18.24 -3.91 5.08
C LEU A 83 -18.47 -2.42 5.37
N ILE A 84 -17.49 -1.56 5.00
CA ILE A 84 -17.64 -0.10 5.18
C ILE A 84 -18.84 0.42 4.39
N LEU A 85 -19.04 -0.04 3.14
CA LEU A 85 -20.21 0.36 2.34
C LEU A 85 -21.53 -0.09 2.98
N ALA A 86 -21.59 -1.32 3.50
CA ALA A 86 -22.80 -1.84 4.14
C ALA A 86 -23.18 -1.01 5.38
N LEU A 87 -22.21 -0.73 6.25
CA LEU A 87 -22.39 0.10 7.45
C LEU A 87 -22.73 1.55 7.11
N LEU A 88 -22.05 2.12 6.09
CA LEU A 88 -22.33 3.46 5.60
C LEU A 88 -23.78 3.59 5.11
N ARG A 89 -24.27 2.61 4.32
CA ARG A 89 -25.65 2.63 3.80
C ARG A 89 -26.70 2.56 4.91
N GLU A 90 -26.44 1.80 5.98
CA GLU A 90 -27.37 1.76 7.13
C GLU A 90 -27.36 3.08 7.94
N GLU A 91 -26.20 3.71 8.14
CA GLU A 91 -26.09 5.00 8.83
C GLU A 91 -26.67 6.16 8.01
N TYR A 92 -26.54 6.11 6.68
CA TYR A 92 -26.94 7.17 5.75
C TYR A 92 -27.87 6.60 4.65
N PRO A 93 -29.10 6.15 5.00
CA PRO A 93 -30.00 5.43 4.08
C PRO A 93 -30.50 6.31 2.92
N SER A 94 -30.57 7.62 3.11
CA SER A 94 -31.10 8.58 2.13
C SER A 94 -30.03 9.33 1.35
N ASN A 95 -28.74 9.19 1.69
CA ASN A 95 -27.68 9.91 1.01
C ASN A 95 -27.33 9.26 -0.34
N GLU A 96 -26.96 10.08 -1.30
CA GLU A 96 -26.28 9.60 -2.50
C GLU A 96 -24.88 9.11 -2.15
N ILE A 97 -24.60 7.83 -2.44
CA ILE A 97 -23.28 7.24 -2.27
C ILE A 97 -22.66 7.02 -3.66
N GLU A 98 -21.53 7.66 -3.88
CA GLU A 98 -20.72 7.51 -5.09
C GLU A 98 -19.65 6.45 -4.84
N SER A 99 -19.79 5.27 -5.40
CA SER A 99 -18.79 4.21 -5.28
C SER A 99 -17.89 4.16 -6.50
N ILE A 100 -16.61 3.86 -6.31
CA ILE A 100 -15.65 3.82 -7.41
C ILE A 100 -14.77 2.56 -7.37
N SER A 101 -14.63 1.91 -8.52
CA SER A 101 -13.68 0.82 -8.77
C SER A 101 -12.72 1.19 -9.89
N VAL A 102 -11.60 0.49 -9.95
CA VAL A 102 -10.58 0.68 -11.00
C VAL A 102 -10.49 -0.56 -11.88
N LYS A 103 -10.37 -0.33 -13.18
CA LYS A 103 -10.05 -1.34 -14.18
C LYS A 103 -8.76 -0.93 -14.88
N PHE A 104 -7.75 -1.80 -14.82
CA PHE A 104 -6.48 -1.61 -15.52
C PHE A 104 -6.49 -2.45 -16.79
N SER A 105 -6.07 -1.86 -17.92
CA SER A 105 -6.09 -2.54 -19.22
C SER A 105 -5.28 -3.84 -19.24
N GLU A 106 -4.20 -3.92 -18.47
CA GLU A 106 -3.31 -5.07 -18.42
C GLU A 106 -3.68 -6.12 -17.36
N SER A 107 -4.73 -5.88 -16.57
CA SER A 107 -5.14 -6.75 -15.45
C SER A 107 -6.44 -7.47 -15.73
N THR A 108 -6.70 -8.55 -14.98
CA THR A 108 -8.01 -9.19 -14.99
C THR A 108 -9.07 -8.23 -14.49
N ASP A 109 -10.18 -8.14 -15.21
CA ASP A 109 -11.32 -7.31 -14.82
C ASP A 109 -12.07 -7.93 -13.64
N GLU A 110 -12.15 -7.21 -12.52
CA GLU A 110 -12.84 -7.64 -11.30
C GLU A 110 -14.02 -6.73 -10.96
N THR A 111 -14.37 -5.83 -11.88
CA THR A 111 -15.41 -4.83 -11.63
C THR A 111 -16.82 -5.41 -11.56
N ASP A 112 -17.07 -6.60 -12.14
CA ASP A 112 -18.36 -7.28 -12.07
C ASP A 112 -18.84 -7.53 -10.62
N ALA A 113 -17.92 -7.93 -9.74
CA ALA A 113 -18.27 -8.20 -8.34
C ALA A 113 -18.56 -6.89 -7.58
N SER A 114 -17.77 -5.85 -7.79
CA SER A 114 -18.02 -4.53 -7.19
C SER A 114 -19.30 -3.90 -7.73
N GLN A 115 -19.63 -4.09 -9.00
CA GLN A 115 -20.91 -3.66 -9.60
C GLN A 115 -22.10 -4.31 -8.87
N LYS A 116 -22.09 -5.63 -8.68
CA LYS A 116 -23.16 -6.34 -7.95
C LYS A 116 -23.31 -5.90 -6.50
N ILE A 117 -22.19 -5.62 -5.82
CA ILE A 117 -22.18 -5.07 -4.47
C ILE A 117 -22.80 -3.66 -4.47
N SER A 118 -22.41 -2.82 -5.42
CA SER A 118 -22.97 -1.48 -5.61
C SER A 118 -24.48 -1.50 -5.83
N GLU A 119 -24.99 -2.38 -6.69
CA GLU A 119 -26.40 -2.55 -6.96
C GLU A 119 -27.18 -2.94 -5.69
N LYS A 120 -26.63 -3.88 -4.90
CA LYS A 120 -27.25 -4.30 -3.64
C LYS A 120 -27.37 -3.16 -2.64
N PHE A 121 -26.37 -2.30 -2.53
CA PHE A 121 -26.39 -1.16 -1.63
C PHE A 121 -26.86 0.14 -2.28
N GLN A 122 -27.36 0.09 -3.51
CA GLN A 122 -27.96 1.22 -4.25
C GLN A 122 -27.01 2.43 -4.30
N THR A 123 -25.79 2.24 -4.78
CA THR A 123 -24.83 3.33 -4.98
C THR A 123 -24.72 3.70 -6.46
N ASN A 124 -24.31 4.94 -6.75
CA ASN A 124 -23.92 5.35 -8.08
C ASN A 124 -22.51 4.83 -8.34
N HIS A 125 -22.38 3.74 -9.12
CA HIS A 125 -21.10 3.09 -9.32
C HIS A 125 -20.33 3.64 -10.51
N HIS A 126 -19.06 3.97 -10.29
CA HIS A 126 -18.15 4.47 -11.31
C HIS A 126 -17.01 3.45 -11.51
N ILE A 127 -16.79 3.06 -12.75
CA ILE A 127 -15.63 2.25 -13.13
C ILE A 127 -14.62 3.18 -13.79
N LEU A 128 -13.48 3.35 -13.16
CA LEU A 128 -12.37 4.15 -13.68
C LEU A 128 -11.46 3.24 -14.51
N GLU A 129 -11.50 3.39 -15.83
CA GLU A 129 -10.59 2.69 -16.74
C GLU A 129 -9.27 3.46 -16.86
N ILE A 130 -8.16 2.75 -16.73
CA ILE A 130 -6.80 3.31 -16.81
C ILE A 130 -6.02 2.51 -17.86
N ASP A 131 -5.72 3.17 -18.98
CA ASP A 131 -4.99 2.59 -20.10
C ASP A 131 -3.47 2.70 -19.96
N ASN A 132 -2.97 3.77 -19.38
CA ASN A 132 -1.57 3.96 -19.05
C ASN A 132 -1.43 4.28 -17.56
N PHE A 133 -1.11 3.25 -16.79
CA PHE A 133 -0.97 3.38 -15.34
C PHE A 133 0.13 4.37 -14.93
N LEU A 134 1.18 4.51 -15.74
CA LEU A 134 2.32 5.38 -15.45
C LEU A 134 2.16 6.81 -15.96
N GLU A 135 1.10 7.13 -16.72
CA GLU A 135 0.94 8.41 -17.42
C GLU A 135 1.17 9.63 -16.52
N GLU A 136 0.59 9.63 -15.33
CA GLU A 136 0.65 10.77 -14.41
C GLU A 136 1.65 10.58 -13.25
N LEU A 137 2.62 9.69 -13.42
CA LEU A 137 3.65 9.42 -12.41
C LEU A 137 4.42 10.69 -11.97
N PRO A 138 4.83 11.61 -12.88
CA PRO A 138 5.50 12.85 -12.46
C PRO A 138 4.60 13.73 -11.59
N LYS A 139 3.32 13.88 -11.95
CA LYS A 139 2.37 14.67 -11.16
C LYS A 139 2.15 14.06 -9.78
N ALA A 140 1.94 12.76 -9.70
CA ALA A 140 1.73 12.07 -8.44
C ALA A 140 2.97 12.18 -7.51
N ILE A 141 4.18 11.98 -8.06
CA ILE A 141 5.44 12.16 -7.31
C ILE A 141 5.62 13.60 -6.82
N SER A 142 5.26 14.60 -7.64
CA SER A 142 5.35 16.01 -7.24
C SER A 142 4.44 16.37 -6.06
N ILE A 143 3.32 15.66 -5.90
CA ILE A 143 2.38 15.82 -4.79
C ILE A 143 2.91 15.14 -3.52
N VAL A 144 3.35 13.89 -3.66
CA VAL A 144 3.78 13.05 -2.55
C VAL A 144 5.21 13.39 -2.09
N LYS A 145 6.03 13.93 -2.99
CA LYS A 145 7.44 14.36 -2.78
C LYS A 145 8.39 13.22 -2.40
N GLN A 146 8.04 12.00 -2.77
CA GLN A 146 8.90 10.82 -2.61
C GLN A 146 8.72 9.86 -3.78
N PRO A 147 9.71 9.03 -4.11
CA PRO A 147 9.58 8.05 -5.18
C PRO A 147 8.57 6.96 -4.78
N PHE A 148 7.54 6.79 -5.58
CA PHE A 148 6.57 5.69 -5.48
C PHE A 148 5.98 5.40 -6.84
N TRP A 149 5.48 4.19 -7.06
CA TRP A 149 4.96 3.75 -8.37
C TRP A 149 3.62 3.03 -8.30
N ASP A 150 2.96 3.06 -7.16
CA ASP A 150 1.64 2.48 -6.97
C ASP A 150 0.57 3.57 -7.02
N LEU A 151 0.16 3.93 -8.25
CA LEU A 151 -0.65 5.11 -8.53
C LEU A 151 -2.16 4.91 -8.39
N HIS A 152 -2.63 3.70 -8.06
CA HIS A 152 -4.07 3.43 -8.04
C HIS A 152 -4.84 4.43 -7.16
N TRP A 153 -4.31 4.75 -5.97
CA TRP A 153 -4.96 5.68 -5.04
C TRP A 153 -4.99 7.12 -5.56
N TYR A 154 -3.94 7.55 -6.23
CA TYR A 154 -3.90 8.85 -6.89
C TYR A 154 -5.05 9.01 -7.91
N TYR A 155 -5.24 8.02 -8.77
CA TYR A 155 -6.30 8.06 -9.77
C TYR A 155 -7.70 8.00 -9.16
N LEU A 156 -7.90 7.19 -8.11
CA LEU A 156 -9.17 7.10 -7.39
C LEU A 156 -9.55 8.44 -6.75
N VAL A 157 -8.64 9.06 -5.99
CA VAL A 157 -8.91 10.33 -5.32
C VAL A 157 -9.11 11.46 -6.32
N LYS A 158 -8.30 11.50 -7.38
CA LYS A 158 -8.45 12.47 -8.48
C LYS A 158 -9.85 12.38 -9.12
N LYS A 159 -10.33 11.16 -9.41
CA LYS A 159 -11.67 10.97 -9.98
C LYS A 159 -12.78 11.28 -8.98
N MET A 160 -12.61 10.89 -7.73
CA MET A 160 -13.61 11.13 -6.69
C MET A 160 -13.82 12.61 -6.41
N LYS A 161 -12.79 13.46 -6.56
CA LYS A 161 -12.91 14.93 -6.42
C LYS A 161 -13.98 15.55 -7.33
N ASP A 162 -14.22 14.97 -8.50
CA ASP A 162 -15.27 15.42 -9.41
C ASP A 162 -16.69 15.11 -8.90
N LEU A 163 -16.80 14.21 -7.92
CA LEU A 163 -18.06 13.64 -7.45
C LEU A 163 -18.46 14.13 -6.06
N THR A 164 -17.49 14.24 -5.14
CA THR A 164 -17.73 14.57 -3.72
C THR A 164 -16.47 15.09 -3.03
N ASN A 165 -16.68 15.70 -1.84
CA ASN A 165 -15.59 16.16 -0.97
C ASN A 165 -15.26 15.17 0.17
N VAL A 166 -15.98 14.05 0.27
CA VAL A 166 -15.80 13.06 1.33
C VAL A 166 -15.55 11.71 0.69
N PHE A 167 -14.46 11.03 1.04
CA PHE A 167 -14.07 9.76 0.46
C PHE A 167 -13.69 8.75 1.53
N LEU A 168 -14.46 7.65 1.59
CA LEU A 168 -14.24 6.55 2.51
C LEU A 168 -13.42 5.42 1.86
N SER A 169 -12.67 4.72 2.71
CA SER A 169 -11.93 3.51 2.29
C SER A 169 -11.97 2.42 3.37
N GLY A 170 -11.68 1.19 2.94
CA GLY A 170 -11.46 0.04 3.82
C GLY A 170 -10.03 -0.10 4.33
N ASP A 171 -9.20 0.94 4.21
CA ASP A 171 -7.79 0.88 4.58
C ASP A 171 -7.58 0.54 6.05
N GLY A 172 -6.54 -0.22 6.34
CA GLY A 172 -6.22 -0.72 7.67
C GLY A 172 -6.80 -2.10 7.99
N GLY A 173 -7.74 -2.61 7.18
CA GLY A 173 -8.31 -3.93 7.39
C GLY A 173 -7.28 -5.06 7.28
N ASP A 174 -6.36 -4.94 6.36
CA ASP A 174 -5.29 -5.93 6.18
C ASP A 174 -4.29 -5.93 7.34
N GLU A 175 -3.85 -4.77 7.79
CA GLU A 175 -2.85 -4.60 8.84
C GLU A 175 -3.41 -4.91 10.23
N LEU A 176 -4.61 -4.45 10.55
CA LEU A 176 -5.20 -4.61 11.87
C LEU A 176 -5.90 -5.96 12.06
N PHE A 177 -6.45 -6.54 11.00
CA PHE A 177 -7.25 -7.75 11.06
C PHE A 177 -6.71 -8.93 10.22
N GLY A 178 -5.43 -8.88 9.84
CA GLY A 178 -4.73 -10.03 9.29
C GLY A 178 -5.11 -10.41 7.86
N GLY A 179 -5.13 -9.45 6.93
CA GLY A 179 -5.54 -9.70 5.55
C GLY A 179 -4.45 -10.24 4.62
N TYR A 180 -3.18 -10.18 5.01
CA TYR A 180 -2.07 -10.65 4.16
C TYR A 180 -1.79 -12.15 4.33
N THR A 181 -2.81 -12.98 4.18
CA THR A 181 -2.80 -14.43 4.46
C THR A 181 -1.65 -15.17 3.79
N PHE A 182 -1.32 -14.83 2.55
CA PHE A 182 -0.20 -15.44 1.80
C PHE A 182 1.17 -15.14 2.43
N ARG A 183 1.35 -13.95 3.06
CA ARG A 183 2.57 -13.60 3.78
C ARG A 183 2.67 -14.33 5.10
N TYR A 184 1.57 -14.38 5.85
CA TYR A 184 1.54 -15.04 7.16
C TYR A 184 1.81 -16.54 7.01
N LYS A 185 1.16 -17.19 6.03
CA LYS A 185 1.43 -18.59 5.70
C LYS A 185 2.91 -18.81 5.39
N LYS A 186 3.46 -18.02 4.46
CA LYS A 186 4.89 -18.14 4.10
C LYS A 186 5.82 -17.86 5.27
N PHE A 187 5.51 -16.87 6.12
CA PHE A 187 6.32 -16.55 7.28
C PHE A 187 6.34 -17.70 8.30
N ILE A 188 5.18 -18.31 8.57
CA ILE A 188 5.07 -19.47 9.47
C ILE A 188 5.81 -20.68 8.89
N GLU A 189 5.78 -20.89 7.58
CA GLU A 189 6.53 -21.96 6.92
C GLU A 189 8.05 -21.76 6.97
N LEU A 190 8.52 -20.52 6.97
CA LEU A 190 9.95 -20.15 6.98
C LEU A 190 10.54 -20.02 8.38
N THR A 191 9.71 -19.98 9.44
CA THR A 191 10.16 -19.76 10.81
C THR A 191 9.71 -20.88 11.75
N ALA A 192 10.50 -21.11 12.78
CA ALA A 192 10.14 -21.97 13.90
C ALA A 192 10.04 -21.12 15.19
N GLU A 193 9.47 -21.68 16.24
CA GLU A 193 9.32 -21.01 17.54
C GLU A 193 10.65 -20.50 18.11
N ASN A 194 11.72 -21.25 17.88
CA ASN A 194 13.09 -20.92 18.32
C ASN A 194 13.94 -20.19 17.29
N SER A 195 13.33 -19.70 16.18
CA SER A 195 14.05 -18.91 15.20
C SER A 195 14.63 -17.64 15.83
N THR A 196 15.87 -17.33 15.49
CA THR A 196 16.55 -16.12 15.92
C THR A 196 15.88 -14.86 15.35
N THR A 197 16.13 -13.71 15.96
CA THR A 197 15.67 -12.40 15.43
C THR A 197 16.07 -12.21 13.97
N ARG A 198 17.31 -12.56 13.62
CA ARG A 198 17.83 -12.45 12.25
C ARG A 198 17.08 -13.34 11.25
N GLU A 199 16.82 -14.57 11.59
CA GLU A 199 16.06 -15.50 10.75
C GLU A 199 14.64 -15.02 10.52
N LYS A 200 13.98 -14.50 11.55
CA LYS A 200 12.64 -13.90 11.41
C LYS A 200 12.62 -12.68 10.52
N ILE A 201 13.62 -11.79 10.62
CA ILE A 201 13.76 -10.62 9.75
C ILE A 201 13.94 -11.06 8.29
N ILE A 202 14.81 -12.02 8.02
CA ILE A 202 15.03 -12.55 6.67
C ILE A 202 13.73 -13.16 6.12
N ALA A 203 13.04 -13.98 6.92
CA ALA A 203 11.76 -14.58 6.55
C ALA A 203 10.70 -13.51 6.25
N TYR A 204 10.62 -12.44 7.04
CA TYR A 204 9.71 -11.32 6.81
C TYR A 204 10.01 -10.61 5.49
N ILE A 205 11.27 -10.31 5.20
CA ILE A 205 11.70 -9.73 3.92
C ILE A 205 11.34 -10.66 2.77
N ASP A 206 11.55 -11.98 2.92
CA ASP A 206 11.19 -12.97 1.90
C ASP A 206 9.68 -13.03 1.63
N CYS A 207 8.83 -12.72 2.63
CA CYS A 207 7.39 -12.58 2.42
C CYS A 207 7.03 -11.35 1.56
N HIS A 208 7.94 -10.39 1.41
CA HIS A 208 7.80 -9.19 0.59
C HIS A 208 8.60 -9.28 -0.72
N GLU A 209 8.59 -10.44 -1.34
CA GLU A 209 9.42 -10.76 -2.52
C GLU A 209 9.25 -9.85 -3.74
N ARG A 210 8.22 -9.01 -3.79
CA ARG A 210 8.03 -8.01 -4.85
C ARG A 210 8.77 -6.70 -4.62
N ASP A 211 9.34 -6.51 -3.42
CA ASP A 211 9.90 -5.23 -2.98
C ASP A 211 11.44 -5.19 -3.11
N TRP A 212 12.09 -6.34 -3.26
CA TRP A 212 13.55 -6.48 -3.35
C TRP A 212 13.97 -7.49 -4.42
N VAL A 213 15.25 -7.48 -4.80
CA VAL A 213 15.84 -8.41 -5.78
C VAL A 213 17.01 -9.17 -5.16
N PRO A 214 17.29 -10.43 -5.58
CA PRO A 214 18.36 -11.26 -5.00
C PRO A 214 19.75 -10.61 -5.06
N ASP A 215 20.00 -9.78 -6.06
CA ASP A 215 21.22 -9.04 -6.27
C ASP A 215 21.10 -7.53 -5.91
N GLN A 216 20.29 -7.22 -4.89
CA GLN A 216 20.03 -5.86 -4.40
C GLN A 216 21.32 -5.06 -4.14
N GLU A 217 22.38 -5.71 -3.66
CA GLU A 217 23.67 -5.08 -3.40
C GLU A 217 24.34 -4.53 -4.65
N LYS A 218 24.05 -5.13 -5.82
CA LYS A 218 24.61 -4.71 -7.10
C LYS A 218 23.81 -3.59 -7.77
N LEU A 219 22.61 -3.29 -7.25
CA LEU A 219 21.74 -2.26 -7.79
C LEU A 219 22.35 -0.86 -7.67
N PHE A 220 22.98 -0.58 -6.54
CA PHE A 220 23.58 0.71 -6.24
C PHE A 220 25.00 0.82 -6.81
N HIS A 221 25.41 2.03 -7.17
CA HIS A 221 26.79 2.26 -7.58
C HIS A 221 27.75 1.85 -6.44
N PRO A 222 28.95 1.30 -6.73
CA PRO A 222 29.91 0.84 -5.71
C PRO A 222 30.30 1.91 -4.68
N GLU A 223 30.28 3.19 -5.05
CA GLU A 223 30.52 4.32 -4.13
C GLU A 223 29.40 4.48 -3.09
N ASN A 224 28.17 4.00 -3.40
CA ASN A 224 26.97 4.07 -2.56
C ASN A 224 26.63 2.70 -1.95
N LYS A 225 27.61 2.04 -1.41
CA LYS A 225 27.50 0.68 -0.88
C LYS A 225 26.18 0.40 -0.18
N PHE A 226 25.48 -0.64 -0.62
CA PHE A 226 24.28 -1.17 0.05
C PHE A 226 24.68 -2.29 1.02
N LEU A 227 24.11 -2.27 2.21
CA LEU A 227 24.31 -3.31 3.22
C LEU A 227 22.97 -3.80 3.73
N TRP A 228 22.74 -5.10 3.68
CA TRP A 228 21.55 -5.73 4.26
C TRP A 228 21.42 -5.47 5.76
N ASP A 229 22.53 -5.37 6.48
CA ASP A 229 22.53 -5.09 7.92
C ASP A 229 21.87 -3.73 8.26
N ASP A 230 21.97 -2.75 7.40
CA ASP A 230 21.29 -1.47 7.62
C ASP A 230 19.75 -1.61 7.46
N ILE A 231 19.30 -2.50 6.60
CA ILE A 231 17.87 -2.84 6.47
C ILE A 231 17.41 -3.67 7.66
N TYR A 232 18.21 -4.66 8.10
CA TYR A 232 17.86 -5.51 9.22
C TYR A 232 17.72 -4.74 10.54
N LYS A 233 18.58 -3.76 10.80
CA LYS A 233 18.49 -2.86 11.96
C LYS A 233 17.17 -2.11 12.04
N ILE A 234 16.55 -1.76 10.90
CA ILE A 234 15.24 -1.09 10.86
C ILE A 234 14.14 -2.03 11.37
N LEU A 235 14.25 -3.31 11.06
CA LEU A 235 13.25 -4.32 11.38
C LEU A 235 13.49 -4.97 12.75
N GLU A 236 14.70 -4.90 13.28
CA GLU A 236 15.10 -5.53 14.55
C GLU A 236 14.14 -5.23 15.70
N PRO A 237 13.66 -3.99 15.94
CA PRO A 237 12.73 -3.70 17.04
C PRO A 237 11.39 -4.45 16.94
N TYR A 238 11.02 -4.92 15.76
CA TYR A 238 9.76 -5.65 15.53
C TYR A 238 9.90 -7.14 15.79
N PHE A 239 11.11 -7.70 15.70
CA PHE A 239 11.40 -9.13 15.82
C PHE A 239 12.27 -9.49 17.02
N ASP A 240 12.90 -8.52 17.69
CA ASP A 240 13.65 -8.71 18.92
C ASP A 240 12.80 -8.35 20.15
N ASN A 241 11.79 -9.18 20.41
CA ASN A 241 10.88 -9.04 21.53
C ASN A 241 10.19 -10.37 21.84
N SER A 242 9.42 -10.45 22.92
CA SER A 242 8.77 -11.67 23.42
C SER A 242 7.41 -11.98 22.81
N LEU A 243 6.96 -11.24 21.81
CA LEU A 243 5.70 -11.52 21.11
C LEU A 243 5.79 -12.82 20.30
N SER A 244 4.64 -13.45 20.06
CA SER A 244 4.60 -14.59 19.14
C SER A 244 5.04 -14.18 17.73
N PRO A 245 5.63 -15.10 16.93
CA PRO A 245 6.13 -14.77 15.59
C PRO A 245 5.10 -14.06 14.70
N LEU A 246 3.84 -14.51 14.72
CA LEU A 246 2.78 -13.88 13.94
C LEU A 246 2.43 -12.46 14.45
N THR A 247 2.42 -12.25 15.76
CA THR A 247 2.21 -10.92 16.35
C THR A 247 3.34 -9.96 15.99
N GLN A 248 4.58 -10.44 15.90
CA GLN A 248 5.73 -9.68 15.42
C GLN A 248 5.53 -9.22 13.97
N VAL A 249 4.93 -10.05 13.11
CA VAL A 249 4.58 -9.66 11.73
C VAL A 249 3.50 -8.56 11.72
N PHE A 250 2.46 -8.68 12.55
CA PHE A 250 1.44 -7.62 12.65
C PHE A 250 2.04 -6.29 13.13
N LEU A 251 2.95 -6.33 14.10
CA LEU A 251 3.68 -5.15 14.57
C LEU A 251 4.52 -4.53 13.45
N ALA A 252 5.22 -5.34 12.66
CA ALA A 252 6.06 -4.89 11.55
C ALA A 252 5.23 -4.33 10.38
N ASP A 253 4.12 -4.98 10.01
CA ASP A 253 3.22 -4.51 8.94
C ASP A 253 2.58 -3.17 9.29
N TYR A 254 2.10 -2.99 10.53
CA TYR A 254 1.55 -1.72 10.97
C TYR A 254 2.61 -0.62 10.98
N ASN A 255 3.71 -0.83 11.71
CA ASN A 255 4.75 0.20 11.89
C ASN A 255 5.55 0.50 10.61
N GLY A 256 5.67 -0.45 9.72
CA GLY A 256 6.37 -0.26 8.45
C GLY A 256 5.42 0.27 7.37
N LYS A 257 4.66 -0.62 6.80
CA LYS A 257 3.89 -0.38 5.58
C LYS A 257 2.76 0.63 5.79
N LEU A 258 1.96 0.48 6.83
CA LEU A 258 0.84 1.39 7.07
C LEU A 258 1.33 2.79 7.47
N LEU A 259 2.20 2.89 8.47
CA LEU A 259 2.65 4.18 9.00
C LEU A 259 3.59 4.96 8.07
N HIS A 260 4.55 4.27 7.44
CA HIS A 260 5.60 4.93 6.68
C HIS A 260 5.38 4.93 5.15
N ASN A 261 4.38 4.17 4.64
CA ASN A 261 4.04 4.18 3.23
C ASN A 261 2.61 4.69 3.02
N MET A 262 1.58 3.89 3.37
CA MET A 262 0.20 4.17 2.97
C MET A 262 -0.34 5.49 3.54
N GLN A 263 -0.25 5.70 4.85
CA GLN A 263 -0.79 6.91 5.48
C GLN A 263 -0.20 8.22 4.94
N PRO A 264 1.12 8.43 4.86
CA PRO A 264 1.67 9.67 4.34
C PRO A 264 1.40 9.88 2.84
N LEU A 265 1.44 8.81 2.02
CA LEU A 265 1.09 8.88 0.61
C LEU A 265 -0.35 9.34 0.42
N TYR A 266 -1.29 8.63 1.04
CA TYR A 266 -2.73 8.90 0.89
C TYR A 266 -3.11 10.26 1.44
N SER A 267 -2.60 10.63 2.62
CA SER A 267 -2.82 11.96 3.19
C SER A 267 -2.35 13.09 2.27
N SER A 268 -1.17 12.94 1.63
CA SER A 268 -0.64 13.94 0.70
C SER A 268 -1.54 14.10 -0.54
N ILE A 269 -2.04 12.98 -1.09
CA ILE A 269 -2.92 12.96 -2.25
C ILE A 269 -4.27 13.60 -1.90
N HIS A 270 -4.90 13.18 -0.79
CA HIS A 270 -6.17 13.74 -0.33
C HIS A 270 -6.08 15.24 -0.06
N LYS A 271 -5.00 15.69 0.59
CA LYS A 271 -4.74 17.11 0.84
C LYS A 271 -4.59 17.91 -0.46
N HIS A 272 -3.92 17.34 -1.47
CA HIS A 272 -3.74 18.01 -2.76
C HIS A 272 -5.07 18.25 -3.48
N PHE A 273 -5.97 17.27 -3.45
CA PHE A 273 -7.28 17.35 -4.10
C PHE A 273 -8.36 17.99 -3.21
N ASP A 274 -8.02 18.40 -1.99
CA ASP A 274 -8.97 18.96 -1.01
C ASP A 274 -10.21 18.08 -0.85
N ILE A 275 -9.98 16.80 -0.50
CA ILE A 275 -10.99 15.79 -0.25
C ILE A 275 -10.76 15.13 1.11
N GLN A 276 -11.79 15.08 1.94
CA GLN A 276 -11.70 14.46 3.27
C GLN A 276 -11.48 12.95 3.12
N ASN A 277 -10.41 12.43 3.74
CA ASN A 277 -10.14 11.01 3.82
C ASN A 277 -10.71 10.40 5.09
N ILE A 278 -11.57 9.41 4.97
CA ILE A 278 -12.13 8.68 6.11
C ILE A 278 -11.79 7.19 5.94
N ALA A 279 -10.93 6.67 6.83
CA ALA A 279 -10.58 5.26 6.92
C ALA A 279 -11.11 4.69 8.27
N PRO A 280 -12.39 4.28 8.36
CA PRO A 280 -13.03 3.97 9.63
C PRO A 280 -12.37 2.83 10.40
N ILE A 281 -11.68 1.92 9.73
CA ILE A 281 -10.94 0.81 10.36
C ILE A 281 -9.66 1.33 11.06
N GLN A 282 -9.07 2.43 10.61
CA GLN A 282 -7.83 2.98 11.19
C GLN A 282 -8.06 3.85 12.44
N ASN A 283 -9.25 3.85 13.03
CA ASN A 283 -9.50 4.64 14.24
C ASN A 283 -8.71 4.10 15.45
N LYS A 284 -8.42 4.99 16.40
CA LYS A 284 -7.60 4.68 17.57
C LYS A 284 -8.15 3.52 18.41
N ARG A 285 -9.49 3.38 18.52
CA ARG A 285 -10.13 2.32 19.31
C ARG A 285 -9.91 0.95 18.67
N LEU A 286 -10.06 0.85 17.33
CA LEU A 286 -9.81 -0.40 16.61
C LEU A 286 -8.33 -0.73 16.56
N LEU A 287 -7.45 0.27 16.49
CA LEU A 287 -6.01 0.05 16.61
C LEU A 287 -5.66 -0.59 17.94
N GLN A 288 -6.13 -0.05 19.06
CA GLN A 288 -5.93 -0.64 20.38
C GLN A 288 -6.56 -2.04 20.47
N PHE A 289 -7.80 -2.17 20.05
CA PHE A 289 -8.54 -3.43 20.05
C PHE A 289 -7.79 -4.52 19.25
N SER A 290 -7.23 -4.17 18.10
CA SER A 290 -6.46 -5.11 17.29
C SER A 290 -5.22 -5.66 18.00
N CYS A 291 -4.65 -4.92 18.94
CA CYS A 291 -3.54 -5.39 19.78
C CYS A 291 -3.99 -6.30 20.94
N GLU A 292 -5.27 -6.26 21.29
CA GLU A 292 -5.85 -6.97 22.44
C GLU A 292 -6.56 -8.27 22.05
N ILE A 293 -6.98 -8.44 20.79
CA ILE A 293 -7.67 -9.66 20.35
C ILE A 293 -6.70 -10.80 20.06
N PRO A 294 -7.09 -12.06 20.35
CA PRO A 294 -6.32 -13.23 19.96
C PRO A 294 -6.06 -13.32 18.46
N ASN A 295 -4.87 -13.75 18.09
CA ASN A 295 -4.47 -13.86 16.68
C ASN A 295 -5.44 -14.70 15.83
N ARG A 296 -6.05 -15.75 16.41
CA ARG A 296 -7.06 -16.59 15.72
C ARG A 296 -8.32 -15.84 15.29
N LEU A 297 -8.58 -14.66 15.84
CA LEU A 297 -9.68 -13.78 15.40
C LEU A 297 -9.30 -12.85 14.26
N LYS A 298 -8.01 -12.78 13.93
CA LYS A 298 -7.48 -12.06 12.77
C LYS A 298 -7.16 -13.01 11.63
N TYR A 299 -6.40 -14.05 11.90
CA TYR A 299 -5.89 -15.00 10.92
C TYR A 299 -5.94 -16.42 11.49
N ASP A 300 -6.51 -17.33 10.71
CA ASP A 300 -6.55 -18.76 10.95
C ASP A 300 -5.54 -19.47 10.02
N SER A 301 -4.51 -20.05 10.61
CA SER A 301 -3.45 -20.75 9.87
C SER A 301 -3.91 -22.06 9.25
N ASP A 302 -4.91 -22.74 9.85
CA ASP A 302 -5.38 -24.04 9.39
C ASP A 302 -6.17 -23.91 8.07
N THR A 303 -7.00 -22.88 7.98
CA THR A 303 -7.79 -22.58 6.79
C THR A 303 -7.14 -21.55 5.87
N ASN A 304 -6.02 -20.96 6.29
CA ASN A 304 -5.37 -19.81 5.64
C ASN A 304 -6.36 -18.65 5.37
N SER A 305 -7.22 -18.36 6.34
CA SER A 305 -8.25 -17.32 6.27
C SER A 305 -7.89 -16.12 7.13
N GLY A 306 -8.01 -14.93 6.57
CA GLY A 306 -7.78 -13.67 7.29
C GLY A 306 -9.05 -12.86 7.50
N LYS A 307 -8.94 -11.74 8.23
CA LYS A 307 -10.05 -10.82 8.49
C LYS A 307 -11.27 -11.49 9.12
N ILE A 308 -11.04 -12.46 10.00
CA ILE A 308 -12.09 -13.34 10.55
C ILE A 308 -13.26 -12.54 11.14
N LEU A 309 -12.97 -11.52 11.96
CA LEU A 309 -14.03 -10.69 12.56
C LEU A 309 -14.78 -9.86 11.54
N LEU A 310 -14.07 -9.27 10.55
CA LEU A 310 -14.71 -8.47 9.51
C LEU A 310 -15.58 -9.33 8.60
N ALA A 311 -15.13 -10.56 8.28
CA ALA A 311 -15.89 -11.52 7.49
C ALA A 311 -17.17 -11.96 8.21
N ARG A 312 -17.12 -12.19 9.54
CA ARG A 312 -18.31 -12.54 10.34
C ARG A 312 -19.31 -11.39 10.40
N LEU A 313 -18.83 -10.15 10.53
CA LEU A 313 -19.72 -8.99 10.46
C LEU A 313 -20.41 -8.88 9.10
N LEU A 314 -19.70 -9.16 8.05
CA LEU A 314 -20.25 -9.07 6.69
C LEU A 314 -21.37 -10.09 6.43
N GLU A 315 -21.41 -11.21 7.17
CA GLU A 315 -22.49 -12.20 7.07
C GLU A 315 -23.87 -11.62 7.39
N LYS A 316 -23.96 -10.63 8.28
CA LYS A 316 -25.20 -9.93 8.65
C LYS A 316 -25.89 -9.28 7.44
N PHE A 317 -25.11 -8.88 6.43
CA PHE A 317 -25.58 -8.15 5.25
C PHE A 317 -25.93 -9.06 4.06
N ASN A 318 -25.75 -10.39 4.21
CA ASN A 318 -26.02 -11.37 3.15
C ASN A 318 -25.34 -11.03 1.81
N VAL A 319 -24.05 -10.63 1.87
CA VAL A 319 -23.22 -10.27 0.70
C VAL A 319 -21.94 -11.10 0.59
N LYS A 320 -21.69 -12.01 1.52
CA LYS A 320 -20.48 -12.84 1.54
C LYS A 320 -20.22 -13.58 0.23
N HIS A 321 -21.29 -14.00 -0.45
CA HIS A 321 -21.21 -14.70 -1.74
C HIS A 321 -20.78 -13.80 -2.91
N LEU A 322 -20.82 -12.47 -2.76
CA LEU A 322 -20.37 -11.50 -3.75
C LEU A 322 -18.92 -11.08 -3.53
N VAL A 323 -18.38 -11.32 -2.33
CA VAL A 323 -17.07 -10.85 -1.93
C VAL A 323 -15.99 -11.83 -2.36
N SER A 324 -14.91 -11.31 -2.96
CA SER A 324 -13.72 -12.09 -3.24
C SER A 324 -12.98 -12.43 -1.95
N LEU A 325 -12.89 -13.73 -1.63
CA LEU A 325 -12.10 -14.23 -0.50
C LEU A 325 -10.59 -14.25 -0.79
N LYS A 326 -10.23 -14.18 -2.07
CA LYS A 326 -8.82 -14.04 -2.48
C LYS A 326 -8.49 -12.56 -2.57
N LYS A 327 -7.47 -12.11 -1.79
CA LYS A 327 -7.01 -10.73 -1.88
C LYS A 327 -6.47 -10.47 -3.28
N GLN A 328 -7.11 -9.57 -3.97
CA GLN A 328 -6.64 -9.04 -5.25
C GLN A 328 -6.46 -7.52 -5.15
N GLY A 329 -7.39 -6.80 -4.52
CA GLY A 329 -7.32 -5.34 -4.35
C GLY A 329 -7.17 -4.61 -5.68
N PHE A 330 -6.94 -3.31 -5.61
CA PHE A 330 -6.66 -2.50 -6.81
C PHE A 330 -5.19 -2.68 -7.24
N SER A 331 -4.82 -3.82 -7.83
CA SER A 331 -3.44 -4.06 -8.25
C SER A 331 -3.33 -4.24 -9.76
N VAL A 332 -2.43 -3.45 -10.36
CA VAL A 332 -2.06 -3.62 -11.77
C VAL A 332 -1.18 -4.87 -11.94
N ASN A 333 -1.38 -5.61 -13.04
CA ASN A 333 -0.46 -6.65 -13.45
C ASN A 333 0.82 -6.03 -14.00
N THR A 334 1.81 -5.83 -13.13
CA THR A 334 3.04 -5.13 -13.49
C THR A 334 3.86 -5.84 -14.57
N ILE A 335 3.78 -7.18 -14.70
CA ILE A 335 4.45 -7.92 -15.78
C ILE A 335 3.81 -7.60 -17.12
N ASN A 336 2.47 -7.63 -17.21
CA ASN A 336 1.76 -7.30 -18.45
C ASN A 336 1.98 -5.83 -18.81
N MET A 337 1.86 -4.93 -17.84
CA MET A 337 2.13 -3.51 -18.02
C MET A 337 3.57 -3.25 -18.51
N TRP A 338 4.55 -3.94 -17.94
CA TRP A 338 5.95 -3.85 -18.37
C TRP A 338 6.13 -4.25 -19.83
N LYS A 339 5.52 -5.36 -20.23
CA LYS A 339 5.58 -5.86 -21.61
C LYS A 339 4.82 -4.97 -22.60
N SER A 340 3.74 -4.33 -22.16
CA SER A 340 2.89 -3.49 -23.01
C SER A 340 3.52 -2.12 -23.31
N TYR A 341 4.02 -1.42 -22.29
CA TYR A 341 4.56 -0.07 -22.41
C TYR A 341 5.59 0.33 -21.35
N GLY A 342 5.58 -0.32 -20.19
CA GLY A 342 6.43 0.08 -19.07
C GLY A 342 7.93 0.02 -19.39
N LYS A 343 8.35 -0.98 -20.18
CA LYS A 343 9.73 -1.12 -20.65
C LYS A 343 10.16 0.05 -21.54
N ASP A 344 9.33 0.44 -22.48
CA ASP A 344 9.68 1.52 -23.42
C ASP A 344 9.76 2.87 -22.70
N ILE A 345 8.80 3.14 -21.79
CA ILE A 345 8.85 4.31 -20.89
C ILE A 345 10.14 4.29 -20.06
N PHE A 346 10.47 3.15 -19.44
CA PHE A 346 11.68 3.03 -18.64
C PHE A 346 12.93 3.33 -19.45
N LEU A 347 13.09 2.71 -20.62
CA LEU A 347 14.25 2.89 -21.48
C LEU A 347 14.41 4.33 -21.96
N TYR A 348 13.31 5.01 -22.30
CA TYR A 348 13.33 6.43 -22.67
C TYR A 348 13.93 7.31 -21.58
N TYR A 349 13.48 7.15 -20.31
CA TYR A 349 13.99 7.97 -19.21
C TYR A 349 15.40 7.57 -18.76
N PHE A 350 15.78 6.30 -18.93
CA PHE A 350 17.09 5.80 -18.56
C PHE A 350 18.17 5.98 -19.64
N ASP A 351 17.82 6.37 -20.86
CA ASP A 351 18.80 6.74 -21.89
C ASP A 351 19.68 7.93 -21.45
N LYS A 352 19.08 8.88 -20.72
CA LYS A 352 19.77 10.05 -20.14
C LYS A 352 19.51 10.17 -18.65
N SER A 353 19.71 9.08 -17.91
CA SER A 353 19.38 9.01 -16.50
C SER A 353 20.33 9.84 -15.64
N ARG A 354 19.75 10.72 -14.82
CA ARG A 354 20.47 11.50 -13.81
C ARG A 354 21.02 10.61 -12.69
N LEU A 355 20.30 9.55 -12.34
CA LEU A 355 20.77 8.57 -11.35
C LEU A 355 22.05 7.85 -11.79
N LEU A 356 22.21 7.62 -13.10
CA LEU A 356 23.42 7.03 -13.66
C LEU A 356 24.55 8.05 -13.78
N GLU A 357 24.26 9.29 -14.23
CA GLU A 357 25.22 10.39 -14.32
C GLU A 357 25.82 10.71 -12.95
N ASP A 358 24.99 10.79 -11.91
CA ASP A 358 25.42 11.11 -10.52
C ASP A 358 25.85 9.85 -9.75
N LYS A 359 26.03 8.71 -10.42
CA LYS A 359 26.52 7.46 -9.85
C LYS A 359 25.72 6.98 -8.62
N ILE A 360 24.41 7.17 -8.62
CA ILE A 360 23.54 6.65 -7.56
C ILE A 360 23.28 5.17 -7.79
N ILE A 361 22.94 4.82 -9.02
CA ILE A 361 22.60 3.46 -9.46
C ILE A 361 23.70 2.89 -10.36
N ASN A 362 23.87 1.59 -10.35
CA ASN A 362 24.86 0.88 -11.14
C ASN A 362 24.39 0.68 -12.58
N SER A 363 25.11 1.28 -13.54
CA SER A 363 24.78 1.19 -14.98
C SER A 363 24.83 -0.24 -15.51
N ASP A 364 25.72 -1.09 -15.00
CA ASP A 364 25.85 -2.47 -15.49
C ASP A 364 24.66 -3.32 -15.04
N TRP A 365 24.12 -3.05 -13.85
CA TRP A 365 22.88 -3.68 -13.39
C TRP A 365 21.70 -3.29 -14.30
N ILE A 366 21.57 -2.01 -14.67
CA ILE A 366 20.54 -1.54 -15.58
C ILE A 366 20.66 -2.24 -16.95
N LYS A 367 21.87 -2.25 -17.55
CA LYS A 367 22.12 -2.94 -18.84
C LYS A 367 21.77 -4.42 -18.78
N GLN A 368 22.03 -5.08 -17.65
CA GLN A 368 21.76 -6.52 -17.48
C GLN A 368 20.26 -6.84 -17.49
N TYR A 369 19.41 -5.96 -16.96
CA TYR A 369 18.00 -6.28 -16.73
C TYR A 369 17.03 -5.48 -17.60
N ALA A 370 17.27 -4.19 -17.87
CA ALA A 370 16.30 -3.32 -18.52
C ALA A 370 15.90 -3.75 -19.94
N SER A 371 16.81 -4.41 -20.67
CA SER A 371 16.56 -4.88 -22.04
C SER A 371 15.85 -6.24 -22.13
N LYS A 372 15.71 -6.97 -21.02
CA LYS A 372 15.12 -8.31 -21.02
C LYS A 372 13.60 -8.25 -21.14
N ASP A 373 13.05 -9.13 -21.96
CA ASP A 373 11.60 -9.28 -22.13
C ASP A 373 10.98 -10.21 -21.08
N ASP A 374 11.76 -11.18 -20.60
CA ASP A 374 11.28 -12.23 -19.68
C ASP A 374 11.83 -12.01 -18.27
N LEU A 375 11.33 -10.96 -17.63
CA LEU A 375 11.63 -10.64 -16.23
C LEU A 375 10.55 -11.20 -15.31
N ASN A 376 10.97 -11.71 -14.14
CA ASN A 376 10.01 -12.00 -13.08
C ASN A 376 9.51 -10.71 -12.40
N VAL A 377 8.45 -10.85 -11.63
CA VAL A 377 7.77 -9.72 -10.98
C VAL A 377 8.68 -8.88 -10.07
N ARG A 378 9.69 -9.48 -9.43
CA ARG A 378 10.65 -8.77 -8.55
C ARG A 378 11.45 -7.72 -9.33
N TYR A 379 12.03 -8.14 -10.48
CA TYR A 379 12.83 -7.25 -11.31
C TYR A 379 11.97 -6.18 -12.00
N VAL A 380 10.77 -6.55 -12.47
CA VAL A 380 9.84 -5.56 -13.04
C VAL A 380 9.51 -4.48 -12.01
N ASN A 381 9.10 -4.86 -10.80
CA ASN A 381 8.80 -3.88 -9.75
C ASN A 381 10.02 -3.06 -9.34
N LYS A 382 11.22 -3.65 -9.38
CA LYS A 382 12.45 -2.92 -9.12
C LYS A 382 12.73 -1.86 -10.18
N LEU A 383 12.56 -2.19 -11.46
CA LEU A 383 12.71 -1.24 -12.55
C LEU A 383 11.67 -0.12 -12.49
N LEU A 384 10.41 -0.44 -12.13
CA LEU A 384 9.37 0.58 -11.89
C LEU A 384 9.74 1.50 -10.71
N GLY A 385 10.29 0.93 -9.64
CA GLY A 385 10.80 1.71 -8.52
C GLY A 385 11.96 2.63 -8.89
N LEU A 386 12.84 2.17 -9.77
CA LEU A 386 13.92 2.99 -10.33
C LEU A 386 13.40 4.10 -11.25
N LEU A 387 12.38 3.82 -12.07
CA LEU A 387 11.71 4.84 -12.88
C LEU A 387 11.12 5.93 -11.98
N ALA A 388 10.41 5.53 -10.93
CA ALA A 388 9.87 6.50 -9.97
C ALA A 388 10.96 7.30 -9.26
N LEU A 389 12.10 6.67 -8.94
CA LEU A 389 13.25 7.36 -8.35
C LEU A 389 13.89 8.35 -9.35
N GLU A 390 14.05 7.98 -10.62
CA GLU A 390 14.57 8.89 -11.67
C GLU A 390 13.67 10.12 -11.83
N ILE A 391 12.35 9.91 -11.90
CA ILE A 391 11.36 10.99 -11.99
C ILE A 391 11.43 11.90 -10.76
N TRP A 392 11.43 11.31 -9.55
CA TRP A 392 11.58 12.08 -8.31
C TRP A 392 12.90 12.88 -8.28
N TYR A 393 13.99 12.27 -8.73
CA TYR A 393 15.30 12.91 -8.77
C TYR A 393 15.30 14.11 -9.72
N ARG A 394 14.71 13.96 -10.90
CA ARG A 394 14.56 15.07 -11.86
C ARG A 394 13.65 16.19 -11.35
N LEU A 395 12.58 15.86 -10.65
CA LEU A 395 11.65 16.85 -10.10
C LEU A 395 12.20 17.59 -8.88
N SER A 396 12.96 16.90 -8.02
CA SER A 396 13.28 17.41 -6.67
C SER A 396 14.75 17.76 -6.47
N VAL A 397 15.66 17.14 -7.23
CA VAL A 397 17.13 17.32 -7.06
C VAL A 397 17.71 18.13 -8.21
N THR A 398 17.52 17.68 -9.46
CA THR A 398 18.08 18.39 -10.63
C THR A 398 17.15 19.46 -11.19
N ASN A 399 15.86 19.43 -10.87
CA ASN A 399 14.84 20.38 -11.31
C ASN A 399 14.81 20.53 -12.85
N ASP A 400 14.99 19.44 -13.58
CA ASP A 400 15.00 19.41 -15.05
C ASP A 400 13.84 18.62 -15.65
N MET A 401 12.73 18.48 -14.91
CA MET A 401 11.48 17.85 -15.35
C MET A 401 10.27 18.66 -14.91
N ASP A 402 9.26 18.75 -15.78
CA ASP A 402 7.97 19.36 -15.43
C ASP A 402 7.07 18.31 -14.76
N ALA A 403 6.47 18.68 -13.62
CA ALA A 403 5.51 17.83 -12.92
C ALA A 403 4.24 17.51 -13.73
N HIS A 404 3.94 18.29 -14.77
CA HIS A 404 2.80 18.06 -15.67
C HIS A 404 3.16 17.22 -16.90
N GLU A 405 4.40 16.82 -17.04
CA GLU A 405 4.82 15.90 -18.10
C GLU A 405 4.08 14.57 -17.95
N LYS A 406 3.55 14.07 -19.06
CA LYS A 406 2.84 12.79 -19.11
C LYS A 406 3.75 11.72 -19.70
N LEU A 407 3.89 10.59 -19.00
CA LEU A 407 4.66 9.47 -19.54
C LEU A 407 3.82 8.77 -20.62
N GLN A 408 4.27 8.87 -21.86
CA GLN A 408 3.54 8.30 -23.02
C GLN A 408 4.00 6.85 -23.29
N LYS A 409 3.05 6.06 -23.78
CA LYS A 409 3.31 4.68 -24.26
C LYS A 409 4.24 4.68 -25.46
#